data_4ca25458507f39831bb57404280be364
#
_entry.id   4ca25458507f39831bb57404280be364
#
_cell.length_a   1.000
_cell.length_b   1.000
_cell.length_c   1.000
_cell.angle_alpha   90.00
_cell.angle_beta   90.00
_cell.angle_gamma   90.00
#
_symmetry.space_group_name_H-M   'P 1'
#
loop_
_entity.id
_entity.type
_entity.pdbx_description
1 polymer ?
#
loop_
_entity_poly.entity_id
_entity_poly.type
_entity_poly.pdbx_seq_one_letter_code
_entity_poly.pdbx_strand_id
1 'polypeptide(L)'
;ETYRPFVERLLEAGHAYLCWCSAERLTAMREDQQRRKVPTGYDRLCLGKTREERAALPGFSETPVVRMQVPDDVQTSFDDLIAGRIDAPVPDDQVILKADGFPTYHLAVVVDDHLMGITHVVRGQEWISSTPKHLLLYRWLGIDPPAFAHMPLLRDERKAKISKRKSPWARLTWFREQGYLPEALVNFLALQGYPPIVEADGTEREVFTFDEFAARFEWSKVNPAGSIFNLDKLDWLNGVWIRELPVGEFASRLLPFLEADGILSDNPSLGELARLRSIAALIQTRMVKLTEASALVAPFFMGDDVIAVADDARAQLDAQSPAVLDAAMHALGDIDDHQRGVLGSESDWSAARIEAALRSAIVEGLGVKPKVAFGPLRTAVSGQRISPPLFESMEILGKTSTLARLQALRDTV
;
A
#
# COMPACT_ATOMS: atom_id res chain seq x y z
N GLU A 1 -29.00 -11.04 20.54
CA GLU A 1 -29.66 -12.36 20.82
C GLU A 1 -28.65 -13.51 20.68
N THR A 2 -27.80 -13.53 19.68
CA THR A 2 -26.82 -14.62 19.39
C THR A 2 -25.93 -14.98 20.58
N TYR A 3 -25.45 -13.99 21.33
CA TYR A 3 -24.49 -14.21 22.42
C TYR A 3 -25.10 -14.59 23.75
N ARG A 4 -26.41 -14.33 23.96
CA ARG A 4 -27.08 -14.53 25.21
C ARG A 4 -27.03 -15.99 25.70
N PRO A 5 -27.29 -17.02 24.89
CA PRO A 5 -27.22 -18.42 25.34
C PRO A 5 -25.82 -18.81 25.85
N PHE A 6 -24.76 -18.25 25.25
CA PHE A 6 -23.41 -18.52 25.73
C PHE A 6 -23.11 -17.86 27.07
N VAL A 7 -23.66 -16.66 27.32
CA VAL A 7 -23.53 -15.96 28.60
C VAL A 7 -24.31 -16.72 29.70
N GLU A 8 -25.51 -17.17 29.40
CA GLU A 8 -26.35 -17.94 30.33
C GLU A 8 -25.66 -19.24 30.77
N ARG A 9 -25.05 -19.97 29.79
CA ARG A 9 -24.22 -21.15 30.09
C ARG A 9 -23.05 -20.85 31.02
N LEU A 10 -22.34 -19.72 30.79
CA LEU A 10 -21.24 -19.31 31.64
C LEU A 10 -21.68 -18.93 33.06
N LEU A 11 -22.84 -18.28 33.22
CA LEU A 11 -23.42 -17.94 34.52
C LEU A 11 -23.86 -19.20 35.27
N GLU A 12 -24.59 -20.11 34.62
CA GLU A 12 -25.06 -21.37 35.19
C GLU A 12 -23.92 -22.28 35.64
N ALA A 13 -22.83 -22.31 34.87
CA ALA A 13 -21.64 -23.09 35.22
C ALA A 13 -20.73 -22.42 36.27
N GLY A 14 -21.06 -21.20 36.73
CA GLY A 14 -20.23 -20.47 37.69
C GLY A 14 -18.91 -19.91 37.12
N HIS A 15 -18.81 -19.82 35.78
CA HIS A 15 -17.67 -19.24 35.11
C HIS A 15 -17.82 -17.73 34.83
N ALA A 16 -19.00 -17.19 35.15
CA ALA A 16 -19.28 -15.77 35.07
C ALA A 16 -20.19 -15.34 36.23
N TYR A 17 -20.26 -14.06 36.53
CA TYR A 17 -21.09 -13.50 37.57
C TYR A 17 -21.56 -12.09 37.21
N LEU A 18 -22.66 -11.66 37.87
CA LEU A 18 -23.23 -10.33 37.73
C LEU A 18 -22.41 -9.30 38.53
N CYS A 19 -22.10 -8.18 37.91
CA CYS A 19 -21.38 -7.09 38.56
C CYS A 19 -22.22 -5.81 38.50
N TRP A 20 -22.61 -5.30 39.66
CA TRP A 20 -23.43 -4.07 39.86
C TRP A 20 -22.55 -2.88 40.25
N CYS A 21 -21.28 -2.79 39.82
CA CYS A 21 -20.42 -1.64 40.08
C CYS A 21 -20.74 -0.50 39.12
N SER A 22 -20.94 0.72 39.66
CA SER A 22 -21.11 1.92 38.86
C SER A 22 -19.78 2.32 38.18
N ALA A 23 -19.87 3.09 37.10
CA ALA A 23 -18.70 3.59 36.36
C ALA A 23 -17.80 4.45 37.25
N GLU A 24 -18.37 5.32 38.08
CA GLU A 24 -17.65 6.21 39.00
C GLU A 24 -16.83 5.41 40.01
N ARG A 25 -17.42 4.36 40.59
CA ARG A 25 -16.71 3.46 41.52
C ARG A 25 -15.50 2.81 40.84
N LEU A 26 -15.70 2.29 39.63
CA LEU A 26 -14.63 1.61 38.90
C LEU A 26 -13.52 2.58 38.52
N THR A 27 -13.85 3.83 38.21
CA THR A 27 -12.87 4.90 37.95
C THR A 27 -12.08 5.22 39.21
N ALA A 28 -12.76 5.49 40.34
CA ALA A 28 -12.11 5.78 41.61
C ALA A 28 -11.18 4.64 42.07
N MET A 29 -11.60 3.39 41.89
CA MET A 29 -10.79 2.21 42.20
C MET A 29 -9.50 2.18 41.37
N ARG A 30 -9.58 2.42 40.05
CA ARG A 30 -8.41 2.43 39.16
C ARG A 30 -7.45 3.59 39.50
N GLU A 31 -7.95 4.77 39.79
CA GLU A 31 -7.17 5.93 40.22
C GLU A 31 -6.44 5.66 41.54
N ASP A 32 -7.09 4.96 42.50
CA ASP A 32 -6.45 4.57 43.74
C ASP A 32 -5.34 3.54 43.49
N GLN A 33 -5.57 2.53 42.68
CA GLN A 33 -4.58 1.53 42.29
C GLN A 33 -3.37 2.19 41.59
N GLN A 34 -3.59 3.14 40.69
CA GLN A 34 -2.51 3.91 40.01
C GLN A 34 -1.72 4.74 41.02
N ARG A 35 -2.39 5.43 41.95
CA ARG A 35 -1.77 6.22 43.00
C ARG A 35 -0.89 5.38 43.90
N ARG A 36 -1.34 4.19 44.22
CA ARG A 36 -0.61 3.19 45.02
C ARG A 36 0.46 2.42 44.24
N LYS A 37 0.55 2.65 42.92
CA LYS A 37 1.45 1.95 41.98
C LYS A 37 1.31 0.42 42.02
N VAL A 38 0.08 -0.07 42.21
CA VAL A 38 -0.25 -1.50 42.09
C VAL A 38 -0.89 -1.78 40.72
N PRO A 39 -0.84 -3.02 40.25
CA PRO A 39 -1.52 -3.39 39.00
C PRO A 39 -3.01 -3.01 39.03
N THR A 40 -3.48 -2.40 37.95
CA THR A 40 -4.89 -2.04 37.81
C THR A 40 -5.69 -3.27 37.43
N GLY A 41 -6.76 -3.57 38.18
CA GLY A 41 -7.64 -4.69 37.93
C GLY A 41 -8.94 -4.55 38.69
N TYR A 42 -9.91 -5.41 38.40
CA TYR A 42 -11.16 -5.43 39.12
C TYR A 42 -10.99 -6.13 40.49
N ASP A 43 -11.46 -5.52 41.58
CA ASP A 43 -11.28 -5.98 42.96
C ASP A 43 -12.26 -7.09 43.38
N ARG A 44 -13.02 -7.65 42.45
CA ARG A 44 -13.99 -8.74 42.67
C ARG A 44 -15.07 -8.43 43.71
N LEU A 45 -15.38 -7.14 43.96
CA LEU A 45 -16.36 -6.73 44.98
C LEU A 45 -17.73 -7.41 44.83
N CYS A 46 -18.17 -7.70 43.61
CA CYS A 46 -19.46 -8.34 43.35
C CYS A 46 -19.41 -9.88 43.34
N LEU A 47 -18.22 -10.49 43.36
CA LEU A 47 -18.08 -11.92 43.33
C LEU A 47 -18.73 -12.57 44.57
N GLY A 48 -19.63 -13.53 44.38
CA GLY A 48 -20.35 -14.24 45.43
C GLY A 48 -21.42 -13.42 46.17
N LYS A 49 -21.75 -12.20 45.71
CA LYS A 49 -22.76 -11.33 46.34
C LYS A 49 -24.07 -11.36 45.56
N THR A 50 -25.19 -11.33 46.34
CA THR A 50 -26.50 -11.05 45.75
C THR A 50 -26.61 -9.56 45.36
N ARG A 51 -27.69 -9.24 44.61
CA ARG A 51 -28.01 -7.85 44.27
C ARG A 51 -28.23 -6.98 45.52
N GLU A 52 -28.95 -7.51 46.50
CA GLU A 52 -29.28 -6.82 47.76
C GLU A 52 -28.02 -6.53 48.57
N GLU A 53 -27.16 -7.52 48.76
CA GLU A 53 -25.87 -7.36 49.46
C GLU A 53 -24.99 -6.29 48.76
N ARG A 54 -25.00 -6.29 47.42
CA ARG A 54 -24.23 -5.30 46.68
C ARG A 54 -24.85 -3.93 46.74
N ALA A 55 -26.18 -3.81 46.74
CA ALA A 55 -26.89 -2.52 46.85
C ALA A 55 -26.66 -1.84 48.22
N ALA A 56 -26.34 -2.58 49.24
CA ALA A 56 -25.97 -2.03 50.54
C ALA A 56 -24.57 -1.39 50.60
N LEU A 57 -23.77 -1.55 49.55
CA LEU A 57 -22.39 -1.01 49.47
C LEU A 57 -22.31 0.19 48.49
N PRO A 58 -21.39 1.14 48.71
CA PRO A 58 -21.22 2.30 47.83
C PRO A 58 -20.94 1.93 46.36
N GLY A 59 -21.38 2.78 45.45
CA GLY A 59 -21.11 2.66 44.01
C GLY A 59 -21.88 1.52 43.33
N PHE A 60 -23.14 1.34 43.72
CA PHE A 60 -24.07 0.39 43.10
C PHE A 60 -24.67 0.95 41.81
N SER A 61 -24.93 0.08 40.84
CA SER A 61 -25.69 0.34 39.62
C SER A 61 -26.85 -0.65 39.50
N GLU A 62 -28.03 -0.17 39.14
CA GLU A 62 -29.22 -1.01 38.96
C GLU A 62 -29.07 -1.98 37.78
N THR A 63 -28.29 -1.59 36.76
CA THR A 63 -28.12 -2.40 35.56
C THR A 63 -26.78 -3.11 35.63
N PRO A 64 -26.74 -4.43 35.82
CA PRO A 64 -25.51 -5.19 35.94
C PRO A 64 -24.82 -5.40 34.59
N VAL A 65 -23.54 -5.65 34.67
CA VAL A 65 -22.75 -6.25 33.57
C VAL A 65 -22.41 -7.69 33.97
N VAL A 66 -22.07 -8.53 32.98
CA VAL A 66 -21.54 -9.87 33.25
C VAL A 66 -20.02 -9.86 33.13
N ARG A 67 -19.36 -10.36 34.17
CA ARG A 67 -17.90 -10.57 34.17
C ARG A 67 -17.58 -12.04 34.14
N MET A 68 -16.47 -12.39 33.43
CA MET A 68 -15.89 -13.72 33.60
C MET A 68 -15.26 -13.85 34.98
N GLN A 69 -15.29 -15.05 35.55
CA GLN A 69 -14.61 -15.39 36.80
C GLN A 69 -13.33 -16.15 36.50
N VAL A 70 -12.20 -15.44 36.53
CA VAL A 70 -10.89 -16.05 36.28
C VAL A 70 -10.46 -16.83 37.51
N PRO A 71 -10.12 -18.13 37.42
CA PRO A 71 -9.58 -18.91 38.55
C PRO A 71 -8.24 -18.35 39.01
N ASP A 72 -7.97 -18.47 40.34
CA ASP A 72 -6.72 -17.96 40.90
C ASP A 72 -5.49 -18.81 40.49
N ASP A 73 -5.72 -20.08 40.12
CA ASP A 73 -4.71 -21.06 39.66
C ASP A 73 -4.70 -21.21 38.13
N VAL A 74 -5.17 -20.22 37.39
CA VAL A 74 -5.29 -20.29 35.94
C VAL A 74 -3.95 -20.47 35.25
N GLN A 75 -3.86 -21.44 34.37
CA GLN A 75 -2.73 -21.62 33.48
C GLN A 75 -2.89 -20.69 32.26
N THR A 76 -1.92 -19.81 32.06
CA THR A 76 -1.97 -18.77 31.00
C THR A 76 -1.05 -19.04 29.84
N SER A 77 -0.26 -20.12 29.88
CA SER A 77 0.62 -20.50 28.78
C SER A 77 -0.17 -21.19 27.66
N PHE A 78 0.23 -20.90 26.42
CA PHE A 78 -0.36 -21.48 25.23
C PHE A 78 0.69 -21.59 24.09
N ASP A 79 0.37 -22.39 23.08
CA ASP A 79 1.22 -22.55 21.91
C ASP A 79 0.76 -21.63 20.80
N ASP A 80 1.72 -20.92 20.20
CA ASP A 80 1.52 -19.97 19.08
C ASP A 80 2.29 -20.48 17.87
N LEU A 81 1.69 -20.41 16.69
CA LEU A 81 2.28 -20.92 15.45
C LEU A 81 3.56 -20.18 15.03
N ILE A 82 3.76 -18.93 15.48
CA ILE A 82 4.91 -18.09 15.13
C ILE A 82 5.89 -18.01 16.29
N ALA A 83 5.40 -17.70 17.49
CA ALA A 83 6.23 -17.45 18.65
C ALA A 83 6.52 -18.71 19.51
N GLY A 84 5.90 -19.85 19.16
CA GLY A 84 6.02 -21.08 19.95
C GLY A 84 5.30 -20.98 21.29
N ARG A 85 5.87 -21.53 22.35
CA ARG A 85 5.27 -21.50 23.70
C ARG A 85 5.34 -20.10 24.29
N ILE A 86 4.20 -19.55 24.66
CA ILE A 86 4.08 -18.23 25.29
C ILE A 86 3.53 -18.36 26.70
N ASP A 87 4.19 -17.70 27.67
CA ASP A 87 3.67 -17.48 29.02
C ASP A 87 3.08 -16.07 29.08
N ALA A 88 1.74 -15.98 29.11
CA ALA A 88 1.04 -14.71 29.13
C ALA A 88 0.64 -14.30 30.56
N PRO A 89 0.43 -13.00 30.82
CA PRO A 89 -0.06 -12.54 32.12
C PRO A 89 -1.42 -13.14 32.50
N VAL A 90 -1.64 -13.31 33.80
CA VAL A 90 -2.96 -13.72 34.33
C VAL A 90 -3.98 -12.64 33.97
N PRO A 91 -5.10 -12.99 33.33
CA PRO A 91 -6.11 -12.02 32.99
C PRO A 91 -6.91 -11.57 34.21
N ASP A 92 -7.48 -10.36 34.13
CA ASP A 92 -8.45 -9.84 35.09
C ASP A 92 -9.86 -10.36 34.76
N ASP A 93 -10.78 -10.30 35.74
CA ASP A 93 -12.22 -10.58 35.56
C ASP A 93 -12.85 -9.54 34.62
N GLN A 94 -12.71 -9.76 33.33
CA GLN A 94 -13.17 -8.84 32.30
C GLN A 94 -14.70 -8.88 32.13
N VAL A 95 -15.29 -7.74 31.79
CA VAL A 95 -16.68 -7.67 31.34
C VAL A 95 -16.79 -8.41 30.01
N ILE A 96 -17.69 -9.38 29.93
CA ILE A 96 -18.01 -10.13 28.71
C ILE A 96 -19.34 -9.70 28.09
N LEU A 97 -20.31 -9.26 28.91
CA LEU A 97 -21.57 -8.68 28.44
C LEU A 97 -21.79 -7.32 29.12
N LYS A 98 -22.05 -6.29 28.34
CA LYS A 98 -22.33 -4.92 28.82
C LYS A 98 -23.77 -4.80 29.33
N ALA A 99 -24.05 -3.71 30.08
CA ALA A 99 -25.37 -3.37 30.61
C ALA A 99 -26.44 -3.19 29.50
N ASP A 100 -26.05 -2.79 28.31
CA ASP A 100 -26.92 -2.66 27.13
C ASP A 100 -27.23 -3.99 26.43
N GLY A 101 -26.72 -5.11 26.95
CA GLY A 101 -26.91 -6.46 26.40
C GLY A 101 -25.99 -6.78 25.22
N PHE A 102 -25.08 -5.88 24.82
CA PHE A 102 -24.07 -6.18 23.79
C PHE A 102 -22.84 -6.85 24.41
N PRO A 103 -22.26 -7.86 23.72
CA PRO A 103 -21.02 -8.47 24.18
C PRO A 103 -19.85 -7.48 24.09
N THR A 104 -18.83 -7.71 24.92
CA THR A 104 -17.53 -7.11 24.67
C THR A 104 -16.79 -7.91 23.59
N TYR A 105 -15.71 -7.35 23.05
CA TYR A 105 -14.88 -8.02 22.05
C TYR A 105 -14.47 -9.45 22.47
N HIS A 106 -14.14 -9.65 23.75
CA HIS A 106 -13.63 -10.93 24.22
C HIS A 106 -14.64 -12.08 24.12
N LEU A 107 -15.92 -11.83 24.39
CA LEU A 107 -16.97 -12.84 24.19
C LEU A 107 -17.34 -12.92 22.71
N ALA A 108 -17.49 -11.77 22.05
CA ALA A 108 -17.93 -11.73 20.66
C ALA A 108 -17.01 -12.53 19.76
N VAL A 109 -15.69 -12.31 19.84
CA VAL A 109 -14.73 -13.00 18.98
C VAL A 109 -14.74 -14.52 19.19
N VAL A 110 -14.88 -15.00 20.43
CA VAL A 110 -14.93 -16.45 20.71
C VAL A 110 -16.20 -17.10 20.13
N VAL A 111 -17.35 -16.44 20.30
CA VAL A 111 -18.63 -16.94 19.79
C VAL A 111 -18.68 -16.86 18.26
N ASP A 112 -18.25 -15.75 17.68
CA ASP A 112 -18.28 -15.54 16.23
C ASP A 112 -17.30 -16.51 15.53
N ASP A 113 -16.07 -16.64 16.03
CA ASP A 113 -15.08 -17.58 15.50
C ASP A 113 -15.60 -19.02 15.53
N HIS A 114 -16.27 -19.42 16.62
CA HIS A 114 -16.89 -20.73 16.73
C HIS A 114 -18.02 -20.93 15.70
N LEU A 115 -18.96 -19.99 15.65
CA LEU A 115 -20.12 -20.10 14.76
C LEU A 115 -19.74 -20.01 13.28
N MET A 116 -18.66 -19.30 12.96
CA MET A 116 -18.12 -19.18 11.61
C MET A 116 -17.14 -20.30 11.23
N GLY A 117 -16.79 -21.19 12.15
CA GLY A 117 -15.88 -22.31 11.89
C GLY A 117 -14.43 -21.85 11.63
N ILE A 118 -13.99 -20.79 12.31
CA ILE A 118 -12.61 -20.26 12.17
C ILE A 118 -11.61 -21.29 12.73
N THR A 119 -10.64 -21.66 11.92
CA THR A 119 -9.60 -22.64 12.26
C THR A 119 -8.31 -22.01 12.74
N HIS A 120 -8.01 -20.77 12.29
CA HIS A 120 -6.79 -20.04 12.60
C HIS A 120 -7.11 -18.58 12.91
N VAL A 121 -6.62 -18.09 14.04
CA VAL A 121 -6.70 -16.68 14.43
C VAL A 121 -5.33 -16.03 14.23
N VAL A 122 -5.19 -15.26 13.14
CA VAL A 122 -3.98 -14.51 12.81
C VAL A 122 -4.19 -13.05 13.17
N ARG A 123 -3.40 -12.51 14.11
CA ARG A 123 -3.58 -11.14 14.61
C ARG A 123 -2.26 -10.53 15.13
N GLY A 124 -2.27 -9.24 15.45
CA GLY A 124 -1.07 -8.58 15.98
C GLY A 124 -0.69 -9.06 17.39
N GLN A 125 0.61 -9.06 17.68
CA GLN A 125 1.16 -9.51 18.98
C GLN A 125 0.64 -8.73 20.19
N GLU A 126 0.04 -7.55 20.02
CA GLU A 126 -0.60 -6.79 21.10
C GLU A 126 -1.78 -7.55 21.74
N TRP A 127 -2.30 -8.58 21.09
CA TRP A 127 -3.40 -9.42 21.59
C TRP A 127 -2.94 -10.65 22.39
N ILE A 128 -1.63 -10.90 22.50
CA ILE A 128 -1.08 -12.02 23.27
C ILE A 128 -1.63 -12.04 24.70
N SER A 129 -1.65 -10.88 25.39
CA SER A 129 -2.19 -10.77 26.75
C SER A 129 -3.68 -11.04 26.88
N SER A 130 -4.44 -11.05 25.77
CA SER A 130 -5.85 -11.36 25.73
C SER A 130 -6.15 -12.84 25.42
N THR A 131 -5.18 -13.56 24.86
CA THR A 131 -5.35 -14.96 24.45
C THR A 131 -5.76 -15.87 25.59
N PRO A 132 -5.20 -15.79 26.82
CA PRO A 132 -5.68 -16.62 27.95
C PRO A 132 -7.15 -16.45 28.27
N LYS A 133 -7.72 -15.24 28.15
CA LYS A 133 -9.16 -14.99 28.34
C LYS A 133 -10.01 -15.74 27.32
N HIS A 134 -9.57 -15.71 26.07
CA HIS A 134 -10.28 -16.42 24.99
C HIS A 134 -10.19 -17.93 25.17
N LEU A 135 -9.02 -18.45 25.54
CA LEU A 135 -8.85 -19.88 25.82
C LEU A 135 -9.69 -20.37 26.99
N LEU A 136 -9.86 -19.55 28.05
CA LEU A 136 -10.76 -19.85 29.15
C LEU A 136 -12.21 -19.90 28.66
N LEU A 137 -12.65 -18.94 27.86
CA LEU A 137 -14.02 -18.92 27.29
C LEU A 137 -14.27 -20.13 26.40
N TYR A 138 -13.34 -20.49 25.49
CA TYR A 138 -13.44 -21.71 24.69
C TYR A 138 -13.60 -22.96 25.58
N ARG A 139 -12.74 -23.11 26.57
CA ARG A 139 -12.76 -24.26 27.50
C ARG A 139 -14.07 -24.34 28.26
N TRP A 140 -14.57 -23.24 28.86
CA TRP A 140 -15.79 -23.21 29.63
C TRP A 140 -17.06 -23.45 28.80
N LEU A 141 -17.02 -23.06 27.54
CA LEU A 141 -18.10 -23.32 26.59
C LEU A 141 -18.01 -24.69 25.93
N GLY A 142 -16.97 -25.49 26.23
CA GLY A 142 -16.78 -26.82 25.64
C GLY A 142 -16.50 -26.76 24.12
N ILE A 143 -15.80 -25.74 23.68
CA ILE A 143 -15.45 -25.47 22.27
C ILE A 143 -13.95 -25.66 22.10
N ASP A 144 -13.53 -26.39 21.08
CA ASP A 144 -12.13 -26.49 20.69
C ASP A 144 -11.64 -25.14 20.17
N PRO A 145 -10.52 -24.60 20.73
CA PRO A 145 -10.00 -23.32 20.28
C PRO A 145 -9.35 -23.43 18.89
N PRO A 146 -9.38 -22.36 18.08
CA PRO A 146 -8.60 -22.28 16.85
C PRO A 146 -7.11 -22.24 17.17
N ALA A 147 -6.27 -22.49 16.16
CA ALA A 147 -4.84 -22.23 16.26
C ALA A 147 -4.57 -20.71 16.28
N PHE A 148 -3.61 -20.26 17.09
CA PHE A 148 -3.25 -18.84 17.19
C PHE A 148 -1.92 -18.55 16.51
N ALA A 149 -1.84 -17.44 15.79
CA ALA A 149 -0.62 -16.90 15.20
C ALA A 149 -0.54 -15.39 15.47
N HIS A 150 0.38 -14.97 16.32
CA HIS A 150 0.55 -13.57 16.68
C HIS A 150 1.66 -12.93 15.83
N MET A 151 1.24 -12.15 14.83
CA MET A 151 2.14 -11.45 13.92
C MET A 151 2.86 -10.31 14.63
N PRO A 152 4.16 -10.10 14.33
CA PRO A 152 4.91 -8.98 14.86
C PRO A 152 4.34 -7.64 14.35
N LEU A 153 4.58 -6.58 15.14
CA LEU A 153 4.16 -5.24 14.73
C LEU A 153 5.10 -4.66 13.68
N LEU A 154 4.52 -4.06 12.65
CA LEU A 154 5.26 -3.23 11.71
C LEU A 154 5.70 -1.94 12.41
N ARG A 155 6.95 -1.56 12.22
CA ARG A 155 7.59 -0.39 12.83
C ARG A 155 8.03 0.60 11.76
N ASP A 156 8.04 1.87 12.11
CA ASP A 156 8.67 2.90 11.29
C ASP A 156 10.21 2.85 11.42
N GLU A 157 10.91 3.68 10.69
CA GLU A 157 12.38 3.80 10.71
C GLU A 157 12.92 4.16 12.11
N ARG A 158 12.11 4.80 12.96
CA ARG A 158 12.44 5.12 14.36
C ARG A 158 12.09 3.97 15.31
N LYS A 159 11.74 2.79 14.78
CA LYS A 159 11.30 1.61 15.51
C LYS A 159 10.01 1.80 16.33
N ALA A 160 9.26 2.86 16.07
CA ALA A 160 7.96 3.10 16.70
C ALA A 160 6.85 2.33 15.96
N LYS A 161 5.79 1.96 16.68
CA LYS A 161 4.60 1.35 16.09
C LYS A 161 3.97 2.30 15.07
N ILE A 162 3.76 1.83 13.85
CA ILE A 162 3.05 2.56 12.79
C ILE A 162 1.61 2.81 13.23
N SER A 163 1.14 4.03 13.06
CA SER A 163 -0.25 4.38 13.37
C SER A 163 -0.86 5.30 12.32
N LYS A 164 -2.11 5.06 11.97
CA LYS A 164 -2.88 5.86 11.00
C LYS A 164 -2.95 7.37 11.34
N ARG A 165 -2.77 7.73 12.63
CA ARG A 165 -2.80 9.13 13.08
C ARG A 165 -1.49 9.87 12.80
N LYS A 166 -0.36 9.16 12.81
CA LYS A 166 0.99 9.75 12.65
C LYS A 166 1.56 9.56 11.25
N SER A 167 1.09 8.54 10.52
CA SER A 167 1.62 8.17 9.22
C SER A 167 0.46 8.12 8.21
N PRO A 168 0.29 9.14 7.34
CA PRO A 168 -0.76 9.16 6.31
C PRO A 168 -0.76 7.91 5.43
N TRP A 169 0.43 7.40 5.12
CA TRP A 169 0.67 6.18 4.33
C TRP A 169 0.25 4.88 5.05
N ALA A 170 -0.09 4.90 6.34
CA ALA A 170 -0.62 3.72 7.04
C ALA A 170 -2.07 3.35 6.66
N ARG A 171 -2.67 4.03 5.68
CA ARG A 171 -3.97 3.71 5.08
C ARG A 171 -3.76 2.95 3.78
N LEU A 172 -4.46 1.84 3.60
CA LEU A 172 -4.35 1.03 2.38
C LEU A 172 -4.67 1.84 1.10
N THR A 173 -5.67 2.72 1.17
CA THR A 173 -6.06 3.58 0.04
C THR A 173 -4.94 4.50 -0.42
N TRP A 174 -4.06 4.93 0.49
CA TRP A 174 -2.93 5.79 0.15
C TRP A 174 -2.00 5.12 -0.87
N PHE A 175 -1.70 3.84 -0.73
CA PHE A 175 -0.84 3.13 -1.69
C PHE A 175 -1.42 3.13 -3.10
N ARG A 176 -2.73 2.90 -3.22
CA ARG A 176 -3.44 2.99 -4.50
C ARG A 176 -3.37 4.42 -5.07
N GLU A 177 -3.63 5.43 -4.25
CA GLU A 177 -3.58 6.85 -4.61
C GLU A 177 -2.18 7.28 -5.05
N GLN A 178 -1.13 6.67 -4.51
CA GLN A 178 0.26 6.91 -4.91
C GLN A 178 0.70 6.07 -6.13
N GLY A 179 -0.14 5.22 -6.66
CA GLY A 179 0.17 4.43 -7.85
C GLY A 179 1.02 3.19 -7.60
N TYR A 180 0.94 2.61 -6.40
CA TYR A 180 1.51 1.29 -6.15
C TYR A 180 0.62 0.19 -6.70
N LEU A 181 1.23 -0.82 -7.30
CA LEU A 181 0.55 -2.03 -7.76
C LEU A 181 0.18 -2.92 -6.57
N PRO A 182 -1.03 -3.53 -6.57
CA PRO A 182 -1.41 -4.48 -5.54
C PRO A 182 -0.41 -5.64 -5.38
N GLU A 183 0.10 -6.16 -6.48
CA GLU A 183 1.08 -7.25 -6.54
C GLU A 183 2.37 -6.88 -5.81
N ALA A 184 2.88 -5.68 -6.06
CA ALA A 184 4.08 -5.16 -5.39
C ALA A 184 3.85 -4.99 -3.88
N LEU A 185 2.70 -4.46 -3.47
CA LEU A 185 2.37 -4.27 -2.07
C LEU A 185 2.23 -5.60 -1.33
N VAL A 186 1.57 -6.60 -1.94
CA VAL A 186 1.41 -7.94 -1.36
C VAL A 186 2.77 -8.62 -1.22
N ASN A 187 3.62 -8.58 -2.25
CA ASN A 187 4.98 -9.12 -2.20
C ASN A 187 5.82 -8.43 -1.11
N PHE A 188 5.75 -7.10 -1.02
CA PHE A 188 6.43 -6.33 0.01
C PHE A 188 5.97 -6.70 1.42
N LEU A 189 4.66 -6.83 1.65
CA LEU A 189 4.09 -7.20 2.94
C LEU A 189 4.52 -8.62 3.36
N ALA A 190 4.61 -9.56 2.42
CA ALA A 190 5.14 -10.89 2.68
C ALA A 190 6.59 -10.81 3.21
N LEU A 191 7.44 -10.03 2.57
CA LEU A 191 8.84 -9.82 3.00
C LEU A 191 8.99 -9.10 4.36
N GLN A 192 7.93 -8.49 4.89
CA GLN A 192 7.99 -7.86 6.22
C GLN A 192 8.08 -8.88 7.37
N GLY A 193 7.69 -10.11 7.17
CA GLY A 193 7.71 -11.13 8.22
C GLY A 193 8.20 -12.48 7.72
N TYR A 194 8.61 -12.59 6.46
CA TYR A 194 9.01 -13.86 5.86
C TYR A 194 10.29 -13.68 5.03
N PRO A 195 11.19 -14.67 5.03
CA PRO A 195 12.42 -14.59 4.24
C PRO A 195 12.14 -14.62 2.74
N PRO A 196 13.08 -14.13 1.91
CA PRO A 196 13.06 -14.32 0.46
C PRO A 196 12.91 -15.79 0.06
N ILE A 197 12.44 -16.04 -1.15
CA ILE A 197 12.40 -17.38 -1.70
C ILE A 197 13.83 -17.83 -2.04
N VAL A 198 14.25 -18.97 -1.49
CA VAL A 198 15.54 -19.57 -1.82
C VAL A 198 15.32 -20.55 -2.97
N GLU A 199 15.99 -20.32 -4.08
CA GLU A 199 15.94 -21.19 -5.27
C GLU A 199 16.85 -22.41 -5.11
N ALA A 200 16.77 -23.37 -6.02
CA ALA A 200 17.52 -24.63 -5.93
C ALA A 200 19.06 -24.47 -5.97
N ASP A 201 19.54 -23.37 -6.56
CA ASP A 201 20.96 -23.00 -6.61
C ASP A 201 21.45 -22.18 -5.39
N GLY A 202 20.56 -21.93 -4.43
CA GLY A 202 20.83 -21.15 -3.23
C GLY A 202 20.69 -19.63 -3.39
N THR A 203 20.28 -19.14 -4.57
CA THR A 203 20.01 -17.70 -4.76
C THR A 203 18.73 -17.28 -4.04
N GLU A 204 18.75 -16.09 -3.45
CA GLU A 204 17.58 -15.49 -2.81
C GLU A 204 16.82 -14.60 -3.80
N ARG A 205 15.52 -14.85 -3.95
CA ARG A 205 14.63 -14.08 -4.80
C ARG A 205 13.57 -13.37 -3.96
N GLU A 206 13.56 -12.05 -4.02
CA GLU A 206 12.63 -11.19 -3.27
C GLU A 206 11.36 -10.87 -4.07
N VAL A 207 11.38 -10.99 -5.38
CA VAL A 207 10.23 -10.76 -6.26
C VAL A 207 9.52 -12.08 -6.52
N PHE A 208 8.28 -12.20 -6.05
CA PHE A 208 7.47 -13.42 -6.19
C PHE A 208 5.98 -13.09 -6.17
N THR A 209 5.19 -13.92 -6.82
CA THR A 209 3.73 -13.82 -6.80
C THR A 209 3.15 -14.31 -5.47
N PHE A 210 1.90 -13.95 -5.20
CA PHE A 210 1.20 -14.46 -4.01
C PHE A 210 1.08 -15.99 -4.03
N ASP A 211 0.82 -16.58 -5.20
CA ASP A 211 0.69 -18.03 -5.34
C ASP A 211 2.01 -18.77 -5.08
N GLU A 212 3.14 -18.23 -5.55
CA GLU A 212 4.47 -18.76 -5.24
C GLU A 212 4.77 -18.69 -3.74
N PHE A 213 4.40 -17.61 -3.10
CA PHE A 213 4.54 -17.43 -1.66
C PHE A 213 3.65 -18.43 -0.90
N ALA A 214 2.36 -18.50 -1.23
CA ALA A 214 1.40 -19.38 -0.57
C ALA A 214 1.82 -20.86 -0.67
N ALA A 215 2.34 -21.29 -1.83
CA ALA A 215 2.80 -22.67 -2.04
C ALA A 215 4.02 -23.06 -1.16
N ARG A 216 4.77 -22.07 -0.65
CA ARG A 216 6.00 -22.27 0.15
C ARG A 216 5.85 -21.80 1.60
N PHE A 217 4.68 -21.32 1.97
CA PHE A 217 4.45 -20.74 3.29
C PHE A 217 4.50 -21.78 4.40
N GLU A 218 5.28 -21.50 5.43
CA GLU A 218 5.39 -22.28 6.67
C GLU A 218 5.39 -21.34 7.86
N TRP A 219 4.54 -21.58 8.85
CA TRP A 219 4.47 -20.75 10.06
C TRP A 219 5.82 -20.61 10.78
N SER A 220 6.61 -21.68 10.80
CA SER A 220 7.94 -21.72 11.44
C SER A 220 8.97 -20.77 10.82
N LYS A 221 8.74 -20.31 9.59
CA LYS A 221 9.61 -19.37 8.88
C LYS A 221 9.23 -17.91 9.12
N VAL A 222 8.08 -17.65 9.74
CA VAL A 222 7.68 -16.28 10.06
C VAL A 222 8.61 -15.72 11.13
N ASN A 223 9.25 -14.59 10.84
CA ASN A 223 10.15 -13.92 11.79
C ASN A 223 9.32 -13.22 12.88
N PRO A 224 9.45 -13.60 14.18
CA PRO A 224 8.72 -12.95 15.25
C PRO A 224 9.21 -11.54 15.59
N ALA A 225 10.38 -11.14 15.10
CA ALA A 225 10.89 -9.78 15.27
C ALA A 225 10.16 -8.81 14.34
N GLY A 226 9.68 -7.71 14.88
CA GLY A 226 9.00 -6.69 14.05
C GLY A 226 9.94 -6.07 13.02
N SER A 227 9.51 -6.04 11.76
CA SER A 227 10.26 -5.44 10.66
C SER A 227 10.05 -3.92 10.57
N ILE A 228 11.00 -3.24 9.94
CA ILE A 228 10.91 -1.83 9.60
C ILE A 228 10.24 -1.71 8.23
N PHE A 229 9.16 -0.94 8.17
CA PHE A 229 8.45 -0.64 6.95
C PHE A 229 9.24 0.40 6.14
N ASN A 230 9.97 -0.06 5.14
CA ASN A 230 10.85 0.76 4.30
C ASN A 230 10.16 1.07 2.97
N LEU A 231 9.80 2.35 2.76
CA LEU A 231 9.14 2.80 1.52
C LEU A 231 10.07 2.73 0.31
N ASP A 232 11.37 2.95 0.44
CA ASP A 232 12.33 2.85 -0.67
C ASP A 232 12.38 1.41 -1.21
N LYS A 233 12.28 0.42 -0.30
CA LYS A 233 12.19 -0.99 -0.70
C LYS A 233 10.90 -1.29 -1.46
N LEU A 234 9.79 -0.72 -1.01
CA LEU A 234 8.51 -0.83 -1.72
C LEU A 234 8.55 -0.13 -3.08
N ASP A 235 9.16 1.04 -3.17
CA ASP A 235 9.36 1.77 -4.42
C ASP A 235 10.16 0.92 -5.42
N TRP A 236 11.27 0.33 -4.98
CA TRP A 236 12.06 -0.59 -5.80
C TRP A 236 11.24 -1.78 -6.31
N LEU A 237 10.52 -2.47 -5.40
CA LEU A 237 9.65 -3.59 -5.77
C LEU A 237 8.57 -3.17 -6.77
N ASN A 238 7.94 -2.04 -6.53
CA ASN A 238 6.88 -1.53 -7.41
C ASN A 238 7.43 -1.26 -8.83
N GLY A 239 8.61 -0.66 -8.93
CA GLY A 239 9.28 -0.46 -10.21
C GLY A 239 9.61 -1.79 -10.92
N VAL A 240 9.99 -2.84 -10.18
CA VAL A 240 10.19 -4.18 -10.76
C VAL A 240 8.87 -4.73 -11.30
N TRP A 241 7.81 -4.72 -10.50
CA TRP A 241 6.49 -5.22 -10.92
C TRP A 241 5.90 -4.44 -12.09
N ILE A 242 6.10 -3.11 -12.17
CA ILE A 242 5.70 -2.31 -13.33
C ILE A 242 6.39 -2.80 -14.60
N ARG A 243 7.69 -3.10 -14.55
CA ARG A 243 8.46 -3.58 -15.72
C ARG A 243 8.06 -4.97 -16.19
N GLU A 244 7.54 -5.82 -15.29
CA GLU A 244 7.07 -7.17 -15.60
C GLU A 244 5.67 -7.18 -16.27
N LEU A 245 4.91 -6.10 -16.15
CA LEU A 245 3.59 -6.02 -16.78
C LEU A 245 3.68 -6.06 -18.31
N PRO A 246 2.78 -6.76 -18.98
CA PRO A 246 2.58 -6.56 -20.43
C PRO A 246 2.26 -5.10 -20.72
N VAL A 247 2.86 -4.50 -21.76
CA VAL A 247 2.69 -3.07 -22.09
C VAL A 247 1.23 -2.65 -22.19
N GLY A 248 0.37 -3.51 -22.75
CA GLY A 248 -1.06 -3.21 -22.86
C GLY A 248 -1.76 -3.16 -21.51
N GLU A 249 -1.39 -4.02 -20.58
CA GLU A 249 -1.91 -4.00 -19.21
C GLU A 249 -1.38 -2.78 -18.45
N PHE A 250 -0.09 -2.49 -18.57
CA PHE A 250 0.51 -1.29 -17.99
C PHE A 250 -0.20 -0.03 -18.48
N ALA A 251 -0.43 0.12 -19.78
CA ALA A 251 -1.18 1.24 -20.35
C ALA A 251 -2.60 1.35 -19.77
N SER A 252 -3.29 0.24 -19.59
CA SER A 252 -4.63 0.22 -18.99
C SER A 252 -4.62 0.66 -17.52
N ARG A 253 -3.57 0.30 -16.77
CA ARG A 253 -3.43 0.71 -15.36
C ARG A 253 -3.06 2.19 -15.18
N LEU A 254 -2.59 2.86 -16.23
CA LEU A 254 -2.35 4.31 -16.23
C LEU A 254 -3.64 5.14 -16.39
N LEU A 255 -4.67 4.59 -17.03
CA LEU A 255 -5.90 5.34 -17.38
C LEU A 255 -6.51 6.10 -16.19
N PRO A 256 -6.74 5.48 -15.02
CA PRO A 256 -7.38 6.20 -13.90
C PRO A 256 -6.59 7.44 -13.44
N PHE A 257 -5.26 7.43 -13.57
CA PHE A 257 -4.40 8.55 -13.20
C PHE A 257 -4.45 9.65 -14.25
N LEU A 258 -4.42 9.27 -15.53
CA LEU A 258 -4.50 10.20 -16.65
C LEU A 258 -5.87 10.89 -16.77
N GLU A 259 -6.94 10.17 -16.43
CA GLU A 259 -8.30 10.69 -16.32
C GLU A 259 -8.44 11.66 -15.15
N ALA A 260 -7.92 11.29 -13.96
CA ALA A 260 -7.95 12.13 -12.77
C ALA A 260 -7.19 13.46 -12.97
N ASP A 261 -6.11 13.44 -13.75
CA ASP A 261 -5.31 14.63 -14.10
C ASP A 261 -5.83 15.36 -15.35
N GLY A 262 -6.94 14.90 -15.95
CA GLY A 262 -7.58 15.54 -17.09
C GLY A 262 -6.80 15.45 -18.40
N ILE A 263 -5.86 14.50 -18.51
CA ILE A 263 -5.06 14.27 -19.74
C ILE A 263 -5.86 13.47 -20.76
N LEU A 264 -6.63 12.51 -20.30
CA LEU A 264 -7.59 11.74 -21.08
C LEU A 264 -9.00 11.89 -20.51
N SER A 265 -10.00 11.72 -21.36
CA SER A 265 -11.40 11.65 -20.91
C SER A 265 -11.68 10.27 -20.29
N ASP A 266 -12.82 10.14 -19.60
CA ASP A 266 -13.35 8.88 -19.07
C ASP A 266 -13.76 7.86 -20.16
N ASN A 267 -13.75 8.29 -21.42
CA ASN A 267 -14.04 7.44 -22.59
C ASN A 267 -13.07 7.77 -23.73
N PRO A 268 -11.78 7.42 -23.63
CA PRO A 268 -10.81 7.74 -24.64
C PRO A 268 -11.07 6.98 -25.95
N SER A 269 -10.83 7.65 -27.05
CA SER A 269 -10.94 7.06 -28.39
C SER A 269 -9.92 5.94 -28.63
N LEU A 270 -10.19 5.05 -29.59
CA LEU A 270 -9.24 4.01 -30.00
C LEU A 270 -7.87 4.57 -30.41
N GLY A 271 -7.85 5.76 -31.04
CA GLY A 271 -6.63 6.45 -31.41
C GLY A 271 -5.81 6.91 -30.20
N GLU A 272 -6.48 7.46 -29.18
CA GLU A 272 -5.83 7.86 -27.92
C GLU A 272 -5.29 6.65 -27.16
N LEU A 273 -6.05 5.55 -27.12
CA LEU A 273 -5.59 4.31 -26.49
C LEU A 273 -4.38 3.69 -27.22
N ALA A 274 -4.37 3.74 -28.55
CA ALA A 274 -3.23 3.27 -29.34
C ALA A 274 -2.00 4.14 -29.09
N ARG A 275 -2.16 5.47 -29.07
CA ARG A 275 -1.10 6.42 -28.73
C ARG A 275 -0.58 6.20 -27.32
N LEU A 276 -1.46 6.05 -26.32
CA LEU A 276 -1.07 5.75 -24.95
C LEU A 276 -0.23 4.46 -24.86
N ARG A 277 -0.63 3.41 -25.57
CA ARG A 277 0.13 2.16 -25.60
C ARG A 277 1.55 2.33 -26.15
N SER A 278 1.72 3.13 -27.21
CA SER A 278 3.03 3.45 -27.77
C SER A 278 3.89 4.23 -26.78
N ILE A 279 3.33 5.21 -26.07
CA ILE A 279 4.02 5.98 -25.04
C ILE A 279 4.36 5.11 -23.85
N ALA A 280 3.43 4.26 -23.40
CA ALA A 280 3.63 3.33 -22.28
C ALA A 280 4.89 2.48 -22.48
N ALA A 281 5.11 1.96 -23.69
CA ALA A 281 6.32 1.19 -24.02
C ALA A 281 7.62 1.99 -23.79
N LEU A 282 7.59 3.31 -23.98
CA LEU A 282 8.76 4.18 -23.80
C LEU A 282 9.06 4.54 -22.34
N ILE A 283 8.02 4.60 -21.50
CA ILE A 283 8.15 5.10 -20.12
C ILE A 283 8.22 3.97 -19.08
N GLN A 284 7.68 2.80 -19.37
CA GLN A 284 7.53 1.68 -18.42
C GLN A 284 8.82 1.34 -17.66
N THR A 285 9.95 1.30 -18.34
CA THR A 285 11.24 0.92 -17.74
C THR A 285 11.80 1.96 -16.75
N ARG A 286 11.27 3.18 -16.77
CA ARG A 286 11.74 4.30 -15.96
C ARG A 286 10.84 4.59 -14.76
N MET A 287 9.66 4.01 -14.75
CA MET A 287 8.64 4.30 -13.74
C MET A 287 8.82 3.48 -12.48
N VAL A 288 8.55 4.13 -11.37
CA VAL A 288 8.50 3.54 -10.04
C VAL A 288 7.05 3.52 -9.52
N LYS A 289 6.26 4.52 -9.85
CA LYS A 289 4.85 4.65 -9.47
C LYS A 289 4.00 5.05 -10.67
N LEU A 290 2.73 4.59 -10.70
CA LEU A 290 1.82 4.93 -11.81
C LEU A 290 1.48 6.44 -11.87
N THR A 291 1.53 7.13 -10.74
CA THR A 291 1.34 8.60 -10.68
C THR A 291 2.37 9.42 -11.44
N GLU A 292 3.56 8.85 -11.72
CA GLU A 292 4.60 9.53 -12.48
C GLU A 292 4.26 9.64 -13.98
N ALA A 293 3.29 8.86 -14.45
CA ALA A 293 2.92 8.81 -15.86
C ALA A 293 2.39 10.13 -16.39
N SER A 294 1.59 10.86 -15.60
CA SER A 294 0.91 12.08 -16.06
C SER A 294 1.89 13.10 -16.63
N ALA A 295 2.97 13.35 -15.93
CA ALA A 295 4.01 14.29 -16.41
C ALA A 295 4.69 13.83 -17.71
N LEU A 296 4.90 12.51 -17.88
CA LEU A 296 5.55 11.94 -19.05
C LEU A 296 4.61 11.80 -20.26
N VAL A 297 3.32 11.62 -20.02
CA VAL A 297 2.29 11.36 -21.05
C VAL A 297 1.64 12.63 -21.54
N ALA A 298 1.39 13.62 -20.66
CA ALA A 298 0.69 14.86 -21.00
C ALA A 298 1.16 15.53 -22.28
N PRO A 299 2.47 15.68 -22.57
CA PRO A 299 2.94 16.33 -23.79
C PRO A 299 2.43 15.70 -25.09
N PHE A 300 2.01 14.43 -25.07
CA PHE A 300 1.53 13.72 -26.26
C PHE A 300 0.04 13.93 -26.54
N PHE A 301 -0.70 14.47 -25.55
CA PHE A 301 -2.15 14.71 -25.65
C PHE A 301 -2.51 16.19 -25.62
N MET A 302 -1.53 17.07 -25.37
CA MET A 302 -1.71 18.52 -25.41
C MET A 302 -1.56 19.07 -26.83
N GLY A 303 -2.24 20.19 -27.14
CA GLY A 303 -2.03 20.94 -28.38
C GLY A 303 -0.61 21.51 -28.47
N ASP A 304 -0.13 21.70 -29.68
CA ASP A 304 1.26 22.15 -29.93
C ASP A 304 1.54 23.57 -29.45
N ASP A 305 0.49 24.38 -29.29
CA ASP A 305 0.50 25.78 -28.81
C ASP A 305 0.43 25.91 -27.28
N VAL A 306 0.21 24.81 -26.56
CA VAL A 306 -0.07 24.81 -25.10
C VAL A 306 1.08 24.18 -24.29
N ILE A 307 2.20 23.81 -24.91
CA ILE A 307 3.35 23.21 -24.22
C ILE A 307 4.04 24.25 -23.36
N ALA A 308 3.80 24.14 -22.04
CA ALA A 308 4.52 24.97 -21.06
C ALA A 308 5.95 24.44 -20.86
N VAL A 309 6.92 25.32 -21.08
CA VAL A 309 8.34 24.98 -20.83
C VAL A 309 8.65 25.18 -19.35
N ALA A 310 9.04 24.09 -18.67
CA ALA A 310 9.46 24.12 -17.26
C ALA A 310 10.71 24.98 -17.06
N ASP A 311 10.83 25.63 -15.90
CA ASP A 311 11.93 26.56 -15.60
C ASP A 311 13.30 25.88 -15.69
N ASP A 312 13.43 24.65 -15.23
CA ASP A 312 14.68 23.88 -15.28
C ASP A 312 15.04 23.44 -16.70
N ALA A 313 14.05 23.22 -17.58
CA ALA A 313 14.27 22.97 -19.00
C ALA A 313 14.67 24.26 -19.73
N ARG A 314 14.01 25.38 -19.42
CA ARG A 314 14.36 26.70 -19.95
C ARG A 314 15.76 27.12 -19.55
N ALA A 315 16.19 26.85 -18.34
CA ALA A 315 17.56 27.18 -17.87
C ALA A 315 18.68 26.41 -18.58
N GLN A 316 18.38 25.40 -19.38
CA GLN A 316 19.36 24.67 -20.20
C GLN A 316 19.52 25.23 -21.60
N LEU A 317 18.69 26.17 -22.02
CA LEU A 317 18.80 26.83 -23.30
C LEU A 317 19.94 27.86 -23.25
N ASP A 318 20.73 27.89 -24.30
CA ASP A 318 21.91 28.75 -24.44
C ASP A 318 21.94 29.50 -25.78
N ALA A 319 22.96 30.27 -26.03
CA ALA A 319 23.13 31.04 -27.28
C ALA A 319 23.21 30.17 -28.55
N GLN A 320 23.47 28.87 -28.44
CA GLN A 320 23.49 27.93 -29.56
C GLN A 320 22.11 27.32 -29.86
N SER A 321 21.17 27.38 -28.90
CA SER A 321 19.87 26.78 -29.02
C SER A 321 19.08 27.21 -30.25
N PRO A 322 19.05 28.50 -30.65
CA PRO A 322 18.41 28.93 -31.90
C PRO A 322 18.96 28.22 -33.14
N ALA A 323 20.29 28.15 -33.29
CA ALA A 323 20.92 27.50 -34.44
C ALA A 323 20.66 25.99 -34.47
N VAL A 324 20.59 25.34 -33.30
CA VAL A 324 20.25 23.91 -33.17
C VAL A 324 18.81 23.67 -33.61
N LEU A 325 17.85 24.53 -33.21
CA LEU A 325 16.44 24.43 -33.61
C LEU A 325 16.26 24.66 -35.10
N ASP A 326 16.93 25.68 -35.68
CA ASP A 326 16.87 25.97 -37.12
C ASP A 326 17.42 24.80 -37.96
N ALA A 327 18.58 24.23 -37.58
CA ALA A 327 19.15 23.06 -38.24
C ALA A 327 18.27 21.81 -38.12
N ALA A 328 17.63 21.60 -36.94
CA ALA A 328 16.70 20.51 -36.73
C ALA A 328 15.45 20.62 -37.62
N MET A 329 14.84 21.81 -37.68
CA MET A 329 13.65 22.04 -38.51
C MET A 329 13.93 21.83 -39.97
N HIS A 330 15.11 22.29 -40.48
CA HIS A 330 15.50 22.06 -41.86
C HIS A 330 15.67 20.57 -42.15
N ALA A 331 16.46 19.88 -41.36
CA ALA A 331 16.73 18.45 -41.56
C ALA A 331 15.49 17.55 -41.45
N LEU A 332 14.60 17.86 -40.52
CA LEU A 332 13.33 17.16 -40.36
C LEU A 332 12.31 17.53 -41.45
N GLY A 333 12.37 18.76 -41.98
CA GLY A 333 11.54 19.19 -43.09
C GLY A 333 11.79 18.39 -44.38
N ASP A 334 13.00 17.93 -44.58
CA ASP A 334 13.41 17.15 -45.77
C ASP A 334 13.02 15.65 -45.69
N ILE A 335 12.58 15.16 -44.55
CA ILE A 335 12.08 13.78 -44.43
C ILE A 335 10.66 13.72 -45.02
N ASP A 336 10.43 12.86 -46.03
CA ASP A 336 9.13 12.66 -46.61
C ASP A 336 8.19 12.01 -45.62
N ASP A 337 6.97 12.57 -45.46
CA ASP A 337 5.92 12.05 -44.58
C ASP A 337 4.91 11.23 -45.42
N HIS A 338 5.39 10.16 -46.01
CA HIS A 338 4.49 9.22 -46.69
C HIS A 338 3.79 8.38 -45.63
N GLN A 339 2.51 8.71 -45.34
CA GLN A 339 1.67 7.90 -44.46
C GLN A 339 1.56 6.48 -45.01
N ARG A 340 1.57 5.49 -44.11
CA ARG A 340 1.32 4.07 -44.40
C ARG A 340 0.01 3.88 -45.19
N GLY A 341 0.09 3.95 -46.51
CA GLY A 341 -1.07 3.80 -47.40
C GLY A 341 -0.99 2.61 -48.33
N VAL A 342 0.17 1.94 -48.43
CA VAL A 342 0.37 0.74 -49.26
C VAL A 342 1.03 -0.34 -48.39
N LEU A 343 0.45 -1.52 -48.40
CA LEU A 343 0.94 -2.72 -47.70
C LEU A 343 2.45 -2.89 -47.96
N GLY A 344 3.27 -2.67 -46.91
CA GLY A 344 4.69 -3.05 -46.89
C GLY A 344 5.71 -1.89 -46.94
N SER A 345 5.35 -0.61 -47.03
CA SER A 345 6.31 0.50 -46.91
C SER A 345 6.43 0.92 -45.46
N GLU A 346 7.66 0.91 -44.91
CA GLU A 346 7.97 1.58 -43.65
C GLU A 346 7.70 3.08 -43.80
N SER A 347 7.12 3.71 -42.77
CA SER A 347 6.95 5.17 -42.73
C SER A 347 8.34 5.81 -42.75
N ASP A 348 8.56 6.78 -43.63
CA ASP A 348 9.81 7.53 -43.66
C ASP A 348 10.04 8.35 -42.38
N TRP A 349 8.98 8.67 -41.65
CA TRP A 349 9.01 9.31 -40.32
C TRP A 349 9.17 8.24 -39.22
N SER A 350 10.40 7.75 -39.02
CA SER A 350 10.74 6.77 -37.99
C SER A 350 11.83 7.31 -37.05
N ALA A 351 11.87 6.85 -35.81
CA ALA A 351 12.86 7.27 -34.81
C ALA A 351 14.30 7.16 -35.34
N ALA A 352 14.61 6.07 -36.06
CA ALA A 352 15.94 5.87 -36.63
C ALA A 352 16.32 6.91 -37.71
N ARG A 353 15.38 7.25 -38.61
CA ARG A 353 15.60 8.30 -39.62
C ARG A 353 15.65 9.68 -38.99
N ILE A 354 14.80 9.98 -38.04
CA ILE A 354 14.82 11.22 -37.26
C ILE A 354 16.17 11.39 -36.57
N GLU A 355 16.64 10.34 -35.87
CA GLU A 355 17.95 10.37 -35.22
C GLU A 355 19.09 10.60 -36.22
N ALA A 356 19.11 9.90 -37.33
CA ALA A 356 20.16 10.03 -38.36
C ALA A 356 20.19 11.45 -38.93
N ALA A 357 19.04 12.01 -39.31
CA ALA A 357 18.93 13.36 -39.85
C ALA A 357 19.43 14.42 -38.84
N LEU A 358 18.99 14.33 -37.59
CA LEU A 358 19.38 15.26 -36.53
C LEU A 358 20.86 15.15 -36.15
N ARG A 359 21.42 13.94 -36.11
CA ARG A 359 22.86 13.75 -35.88
C ARG A 359 23.70 14.37 -36.99
N SER A 360 23.35 14.13 -38.24
CA SER A 360 24.06 14.70 -39.38
C SER A 360 23.97 16.22 -39.38
N ALA A 361 22.80 16.81 -39.21
CA ALA A 361 22.65 18.26 -39.24
C ALA A 361 23.28 19.00 -38.05
N ILE A 362 23.14 18.45 -36.82
CA ILE A 362 23.52 19.19 -35.60
C ILE A 362 24.91 18.76 -35.10
N VAL A 363 25.15 17.43 -34.98
CA VAL A 363 26.41 16.96 -34.42
C VAL A 363 27.55 17.10 -35.41
N GLU A 364 27.33 16.66 -36.65
CA GLU A 364 28.34 16.71 -37.71
C GLU A 364 28.38 18.10 -38.38
N GLY A 365 27.21 18.66 -38.73
CA GLY A 365 27.11 19.95 -39.44
C GLY A 365 27.45 21.17 -38.60
N LEU A 366 26.94 21.27 -37.37
CA LEU A 366 27.22 22.40 -36.46
C LEU A 366 28.38 22.11 -35.48
N GLY A 367 28.90 20.87 -35.41
CA GLY A 367 29.95 20.48 -34.47
C GLY A 367 29.52 20.50 -33.00
N VAL A 368 28.24 20.43 -32.70
CA VAL A 368 27.70 20.49 -31.34
C VAL A 368 27.72 19.08 -30.69
N LYS A 369 28.25 19.00 -29.47
CA LYS A 369 28.31 17.72 -28.76
C LYS A 369 26.90 17.14 -28.53
N PRO A 370 26.68 15.82 -28.69
CA PRO A 370 25.33 15.19 -28.57
C PRO A 370 24.57 15.55 -27.30
N LYS A 371 25.27 15.67 -26.16
CA LYS A 371 24.64 16.02 -24.88
C LYS A 371 24.00 17.43 -24.89
N VAL A 372 24.58 18.36 -25.66
CA VAL A 372 24.11 19.75 -25.80
C VAL A 372 23.14 19.87 -26.98
N ALA A 373 23.40 19.16 -28.06
CA ALA A 373 22.61 19.18 -29.29
C ALA A 373 21.13 18.86 -29.10
N PHE A 374 20.81 17.86 -28.28
CA PHE A 374 19.44 17.35 -28.11
C PHE A 374 18.66 17.95 -26.93
N GLY A 375 19.29 18.81 -26.11
CA GLY A 375 18.65 19.52 -25.02
C GLY A 375 17.51 20.44 -25.49
N PRO A 376 17.77 21.39 -26.39
CA PRO A 376 16.75 22.28 -26.95
C PRO A 376 15.60 21.54 -27.62
N LEU A 377 15.89 20.45 -28.35
CA LEU A 377 14.86 19.63 -29.02
C LEU A 377 13.94 18.93 -27.99
N ARG A 378 14.54 18.40 -26.93
CA ARG A 378 13.76 17.78 -25.83
C ARG A 378 12.85 18.80 -25.15
N THR A 379 13.37 19.99 -24.88
CA THR A 379 12.59 21.10 -24.32
C THR A 379 11.44 21.50 -25.24
N ALA A 380 11.67 21.59 -26.54
CA ALA A 380 10.62 21.89 -27.52
C ALA A 380 9.51 20.82 -27.56
N VAL A 381 9.92 19.54 -27.64
CA VAL A 381 9.01 18.41 -27.81
C VAL A 381 8.13 18.17 -26.59
N SER A 382 8.69 18.29 -25.38
CA SER A 382 8.01 17.88 -24.14
C SER A 382 7.80 19.01 -23.13
N GLY A 383 8.42 20.16 -23.30
CA GLY A 383 8.47 21.22 -22.29
C GLY A 383 9.33 20.90 -21.08
N GLN A 384 9.95 19.73 -21.02
CA GLN A 384 10.61 19.19 -19.83
C GLN A 384 12.09 18.87 -20.07
N ARG A 385 12.86 18.94 -18.98
CA ARG A 385 14.25 18.51 -18.96
C ARG A 385 14.40 16.99 -19.05
N ILE A 386 13.54 16.26 -18.37
CA ILE A 386 13.49 14.80 -18.37
C ILE A 386 12.19 14.38 -19.06
N SER A 387 12.31 13.62 -20.14
CA SER A 387 11.18 13.18 -20.95
C SER A 387 11.41 11.76 -21.46
N PRO A 388 10.42 11.12 -22.06
CA PRO A 388 10.62 9.86 -22.78
C PRO A 388 11.74 9.96 -23.84
N PRO A 389 12.21 8.87 -24.43
CA PRO A 389 13.21 8.90 -25.50
C PRO A 389 12.80 9.85 -26.62
N LEU A 390 13.74 10.74 -27.02
CA LEU A 390 13.43 11.90 -27.86
C LEU A 390 12.94 11.54 -29.26
N PHE A 391 13.64 10.65 -29.95
CA PHE A 391 13.36 10.34 -31.36
C PHE A 391 12.09 9.54 -31.51
N GLU A 392 11.84 8.58 -30.60
CA GLU A 392 10.61 7.83 -30.51
C GLU A 392 9.42 8.74 -30.11
N SER A 393 9.66 9.74 -29.29
CA SER A 393 8.66 10.75 -28.95
C SER A 393 8.26 11.57 -30.19
N MET A 394 9.22 11.97 -31.01
CA MET A 394 8.97 12.68 -32.27
C MET A 394 8.22 11.79 -33.27
N GLU A 395 8.55 10.50 -33.34
CA GLU A 395 7.84 9.53 -34.18
C GLU A 395 6.37 9.43 -33.78
N ILE A 396 6.05 9.31 -32.48
CA ILE A 396 4.68 9.24 -31.97
C ILE A 396 3.90 10.54 -32.18
N LEU A 397 4.54 11.69 -32.03
CA LEU A 397 3.94 13.00 -32.28
C LEU A 397 3.62 13.25 -33.76
N GLY A 398 4.44 12.70 -34.63
CA GLY A 398 4.38 12.97 -36.08
C GLY A 398 5.16 14.24 -36.48
N LYS A 399 5.40 14.36 -37.79
CA LYS A 399 6.20 15.44 -38.36
C LYS A 399 5.60 16.83 -38.09
N THR A 400 4.32 16.99 -38.35
CA THR A 400 3.64 18.29 -38.23
C THR A 400 3.75 18.86 -36.82
N SER A 401 3.34 18.06 -35.79
CA SER A 401 3.43 18.49 -34.39
C SER A 401 4.88 18.71 -33.94
N THR A 402 5.79 17.86 -34.38
CA THR A 402 7.23 18.03 -34.03
C THR A 402 7.76 19.37 -34.55
N LEU A 403 7.56 19.70 -35.84
CA LEU A 403 8.00 20.94 -36.40
C LEU A 403 7.33 22.16 -35.78
N ALA A 404 6.01 22.10 -35.52
CA ALA A 404 5.29 23.19 -34.87
C ALA A 404 5.88 23.52 -33.48
N ARG A 405 6.21 22.50 -32.68
CA ARG A 405 6.79 22.68 -31.33
C ARG A 405 8.22 23.21 -31.38
N LEU A 406 9.03 22.75 -32.34
CA LEU A 406 10.36 23.30 -32.55
C LEU A 406 10.30 24.78 -32.90
N GLN A 407 9.38 25.17 -33.81
CA GLN A 407 9.18 26.56 -34.21
C GLN A 407 8.69 27.41 -33.02
N ALA A 408 7.70 26.91 -32.25
CA ALA A 408 7.18 27.62 -31.08
C ALA A 408 8.27 27.91 -30.03
N LEU A 409 9.15 26.95 -29.75
CA LEU A 409 10.29 27.22 -28.87
C LEU A 409 11.27 28.19 -29.50
N ARG A 410 11.58 28.04 -30.82
CA ARG A 410 12.51 28.88 -31.56
C ARG A 410 12.13 30.36 -31.48
N ASP A 411 10.84 30.66 -31.52
CA ASP A 411 10.29 32.03 -31.48
C ASP A 411 10.46 32.69 -30.09
N THR A 412 10.80 31.92 -29.06
CA THR A 412 10.96 32.39 -27.68
C THR A 412 12.41 32.51 -27.21
N VAL A 413 13.41 32.08 -28.03
CA VAL A 413 14.84 32.00 -27.66
C VAL A 413 15.78 32.74 -28.64
#